data_4e808fdd5d193e1a5222297ef7584e61
#
_entry.id   4e808fdd5d193e1a5222297ef7584e61
#
_cell.length_a   1.000
_cell.length_b   1.000
_cell.length_c   1.000
_cell.angle_alpha   90.00
_cell.angle_beta   90.00
_cell.angle_gamma   90.00
#
_symmetry.space_group_name_H-M   'P 1'
#
loop_
_entity.id
_entity.type
_entity.pdbx_description
1 polymer ?
#
loop_
_entity_poly.entity_id
_entity_poly.type
_entity_poly.pdbx_seq_one_letter_code
_entity_poly.pdbx_strand_id
1 'polypeptide(L)'
;MNQTKTIDIVNAKGAKAGSVDLPGEIFDVDTNIPLIHQVVVAQLAAARQGTHATKTRGAVSGGGKKPWRQKGTGRARQGSIRAPQWTGGGTVHGPQPRSYAQRTPKKMIAAALRSALSDRARDGRIVVIDSLVAGDVPSTKSAKAA
;
A
#
# COMPACT_ATOMS: atom_id res chain seq x y z
N MET A 1 -0.57 -1.98 33.37
CA MET A 1 -1.39 -0.74 33.38
C MET A 1 -0.71 0.23 32.45
N ASN A 2 -1.43 0.73 31.45
CA ASN A 2 -0.85 1.68 30.49
C ASN A 2 -0.63 3.03 31.20
N GLN A 3 0.61 3.51 31.21
CA GLN A 3 0.97 4.73 31.93
C GLN A 3 0.80 5.95 31.03
N THR A 4 0.25 7.02 31.59
CA THR A 4 0.18 8.32 30.90
C THR A 4 1.58 8.94 30.91
N LYS A 5 2.05 9.44 29.76
CA LYS A 5 3.36 10.08 29.62
C LYS A 5 3.16 11.56 29.30
N THR A 6 3.73 12.44 30.12
CA THR A 6 3.73 13.88 29.86
C THR A 6 4.88 14.26 28.96
N ILE A 7 4.63 15.01 27.90
CA ILE A 7 5.66 15.58 27.01
C ILE A 7 5.49 17.09 26.85
N ASP A 8 6.58 17.75 26.53
CA ASP A 8 6.58 19.20 26.32
C ASP A 8 6.01 19.57 24.95
N ILE A 9 5.23 20.64 24.92
CA ILE A 9 4.78 21.30 23.70
C ILE A 9 5.83 22.33 23.32
N VAL A 10 6.33 22.28 22.09
CA VAL A 10 7.29 23.24 21.52
C VAL A 10 6.61 24.19 20.57
N ASN A 11 7.02 25.44 20.57
CA ASN A 11 6.59 26.40 19.57
C ASN A 11 7.47 26.34 18.30
N ALA A 12 7.14 27.09 17.27
CA ALA A 12 7.90 27.15 16.01
C ALA A 12 9.36 27.59 16.16
N LYS A 13 9.77 28.14 17.31
CA LYS A 13 11.15 28.54 17.63
C LYS A 13 11.91 27.50 18.48
N GLY A 14 11.30 26.36 18.74
CA GLY A 14 11.87 25.30 19.57
C GLY A 14 11.82 25.56 21.09
N ALA A 15 11.16 26.63 21.53
CA ALA A 15 10.99 26.91 22.95
C ALA A 15 9.76 26.19 23.52
N LYS A 16 9.84 25.78 24.80
CA LYS A 16 8.71 25.14 25.51
C LYS A 16 7.55 26.12 25.66
N ALA A 17 6.39 25.74 25.15
CA ALA A 17 5.15 26.50 25.22
C ALA A 17 4.17 25.95 26.28
N GLY A 18 4.34 24.68 26.68
CA GLY A 18 3.47 24.03 27.63
C GLY A 18 3.82 22.55 27.78
N SER A 19 2.88 21.76 28.30
CA SER A 19 2.98 20.31 28.37
C SER A 19 1.64 19.67 28.06
N VAL A 20 1.65 18.44 27.54
CA VAL A 20 0.46 17.65 27.23
C VAL A 20 0.66 16.22 27.74
N ASP A 21 -0.42 15.63 28.24
CA ASP A 21 -0.43 14.25 28.68
C ASP A 21 -0.88 13.32 27.54
N LEU A 22 -0.01 12.38 27.20
CA LEU A 22 -0.33 11.33 26.24
C LEU A 22 -1.05 10.18 26.97
N PRO A 23 -2.30 9.88 26.62
CA PRO A 23 -3.04 8.80 27.29
C PRO A 23 -2.41 7.44 27.02
N GLY A 24 -2.14 6.66 28.06
CA GLY A 24 -1.47 5.37 27.99
C GLY A 24 -2.22 4.34 27.13
N GLU A 25 -3.54 4.44 27.01
CA GLU A 25 -4.37 3.58 26.15
C GLU A 25 -4.01 3.67 24.66
N ILE A 26 -3.34 4.74 24.24
CA ILE A 26 -2.94 4.99 22.86
C ILE A 26 -1.42 4.95 22.73
N PHE A 27 -0.67 5.46 23.71
CA PHE A 27 0.76 5.71 23.61
C PHE A 27 1.61 4.79 24.48
N ASP A 28 1.01 3.86 25.22
CA ASP A 28 1.73 2.86 26.02
C ASP A 28 1.12 1.45 25.90
N VAL A 29 0.74 1.08 24.66
CA VAL A 29 0.26 -0.26 24.32
C VAL A 29 1.44 -1.13 23.89
N ASP A 30 1.39 -2.44 24.17
CA ASP A 30 2.41 -3.38 23.72
C ASP A 30 2.55 -3.39 22.20
N THR A 31 3.81 -3.39 21.73
CA THR A 31 4.10 -3.34 20.30
C THR A 31 3.90 -4.70 19.64
N ASN A 32 2.89 -4.80 18.78
CA ASN A 32 2.60 -6.00 17.99
C ASN A 32 3.20 -5.88 16.59
N ILE A 33 4.46 -6.29 16.43
CA ILE A 33 5.19 -6.21 15.16
C ILE A 33 4.52 -6.98 14.01
N PRO A 34 4.06 -8.24 14.18
CA PRO A 34 3.36 -8.97 13.13
C PRO A 34 2.10 -8.24 12.62
N LEU A 35 1.36 -7.60 13.52
CA LEU A 35 0.17 -6.86 13.16
C LEU A 35 0.49 -5.59 12.37
N ILE A 36 1.50 -4.84 12.80
CA ILE A 36 2.01 -3.65 12.07
C ILE A 36 2.46 -4.06 10.67
N HIS A 37 3.26 -5.13 10.56
CA HIS A 37 3.73 -5.64 9.28
C HIS A 37 2.56 -5.99 8.34
N GLN A 38 1.55 -6.70 8.81
CA GLN A 38 0.39 -7.06 8.00
C GLN A 38 -0.36 -5.83 7.47
N VAL A 39 -0.55 -4.81 8.30
CA VAL A 39 -1.23 -3.56 7.89
C VAL A 39 -0.38 -2.77 6.89
N VAL A 40 0.94 -2.68 7.09
CA VAL A 40 1.85 -2.00 6.16
C VAL A 40 1.89 -2.72 4.80
N VAL A 41 1.98 -4.05 4.78
CA VAL A 41 1.94 -4.84 3.55
C VAL A 41 0.62 -4.64 2.80
N ALA A 42 -0.52 -4.61 3.50
CA ALA A 42 -1.81 -4.34 2.91
C ALA A 42 -1.87 -2.93 2.29
N GLN A 43 -1.30 -1.93 2.95
CA GLN A 43 -1.22 -0.55 2.48
C GLN A 43 -0.37 -0.41 1.21
N LEU A 44 0.84 -1.03 1.22
CA LEU A 44 1.74 -1.05 0.07
C LEU A 44 1.13 -1.81 -1.11
N ALA A 45 0.44 -2.92 -0.84
CA ALA A 45 -0.26 -3.68 -1.88
C ALA A 45 -1.40 -2.86 -2.52
N ALA A 46 -2.16 -2.10 -1.73
CA ALA A 46 -3.24 -1.24 -2.24
C ALA A 46 -2.73 -0.12 -3.15
N ALA A 47 -1.50 0.36 -2.96
CA ALA A 47 -0.89 1.39 -3.80
C ALA A 47 -0.49 0.89 -5.21
N ARG A 48 -0.44 -0.43 -5.44
CA ARG A 48 -0.10 -1.01 -6.74
C ARG A 48 -1.24 -0.81 -7.74
N GLN A 49 -0.95 -0.23 -8.90
CA GLN A 49 -1.96 0.01 -9.95
C GLN A 49 -2.55 -1.27 -10.55
N GLY A 50 -1.76 -2.33 -10.67
CA GLY A 50 -2.19 -3.61 -11.20
C GLY A 50 -2.64 -3.59 -12.67
N THR A 51 -2.10 -2.69 -13.49
CA THR A 51 -2.48 -2.45 -14.88
C THR A 51 -1.78 -3.38 -15.89
N HIS A 52 -0.97 -4.33 -15.42
CA HIS A 52 -0.34 -5.32 -16.28
C HIS A 52 -1.39 -6.18 -16.99
N ALA A 53 -1.19 -6.42 -18.27
CA ALA A 53 -2.09 -7.23 -19.09
C ALA A 53 -1.32 -8.02 -20.13
N THR A 54 -1.81 -9.20 -20.43
CA THR A 54 -1.37 -10.00 -21.59
C THR A 54 -2.57 -10.38 -22.43
N LYS A 55 -2.35 -10.49 -23.74
CA LYS A 55 -3.41 -10.91 -24.67
C LYS A 55 -3.58 -12.42 -24.58
N THR A 56 -4.77 -12.86 -24.23
CA THR A 56 -5.17 -14.27 -24.35
C THR A 56 -5.36 -14.63 -25.82
N ARG A 57 -5.48 -15.91 -26.14
CA ARG A 57 -5.76 -16.39 -27.49
C ARG A 57 -6.96 -15.70 -28.16
N GLY A 58 -7.98 -15.34 -27.41
CA GLY A 58 -9.14 -14.61 -27.91
C GLY A 58 -8.85 -13.15 -28.24
N ALA A 59 -7.95 -12.51 -27.49
CA ALA A 59 -7.61 -11.08 -27.61
C ALA A 59 -6.55 -10.79 -28.69
N VAL A 60 -5.82 -11.82 -29.15
CA VAL A 60 -4.84 -11.66 -30.22
C VAL A 60 -5.56 -11.47 -31.55
N SER A 61 -5.12 -10.49 -32.36
CA SER A 61 -5.64 -10.25 -33.71
C SER A 61 -5.24 -11.37 -34.68
N GLY A 62 -6.07 -11.61 -35.71
CA GLY A 62 -5.82 -12.63 -36.75
C GLY A 62 -6.53 -13.96 -36.48
N GLY A 63 -6.15 -15.00 -37.18
CA GLY A 63 -6.80 -16.32 -37.11
C GLY A 63 -8.11 -16.38 -37.92
N GLY A 64 -9.11 -17.08 -37.41
CA GLY A 64 -10.40 -17.26 -38.08
C GLY A 64 -10.42 -18.45 -39.04
N LYS A 65 -9.36 -18.66 -39.84
CA LYS A 65 -9.21 -19.80 -40.73
C LYS A 65 -8.32 -20.88 -40.09
N LYS A 66 -8.76 -22.15 -40.24
CA LYS A 66 -7.96 -23.31 -39.83
C LYS A 66 -6.70 -23.39 -40.70
N PRO A 67 -5.48 -23.52 -40.12
CA PRO A 67 -4.23 -23.53 -40.91
C PRO A 67 -4.18 -24.60 -41.98
N TRP A 68 -4.66 -25.80 -41.70
CA TRP A 68 -4.76 -26.92 -42.63
C TRP A 68 -5.86 -27.90 -42.22
N ARG A 69 -6.21 -28.82 -43.09
CA ARG A 69 -7.24 -29.86 -42.84
C ARG A 69 -6.83 -30.77 -41.68
N GLN A 70 -7.83 -31.38 -41.04
CA GLN A 70 -7.68 -32.16 -39.78
C GLN A 70 -6.80 -33.42 -39.96
N LYS A 71 -6.83 -34.05 -41.09
CA LYS A 71 -6.11 -35.30 -41.41
C LYS A 71 -5.52 -35.21 -42.83
N GLY A 72 -4.55 -36.10 -43.15
CA GLY A 72 -3.98 -36.24 -44.48
C GLY A 72 -2.93 -35.19 -44.86
N THR A 73 -2.29 -34.51 -43.89
CA THR A 73 -1.21 -33.54 -44.13
C THR A 73 0.15 -33.98 -43.58
N GLY A 74 0.21 -35.09 -42.83
CA GLY A 74 1.42 -35.52 -42.11
C GLY A 74 1.89 -34.56 -40.99
N ARG A 75 1.16 -33.46 -40.75
CA ARG A 75 1.49 -32.44 -39.75
C ARG A 75 0.64 -32.59 -38.47
N ALA A 76 1.15 -32.02 -37.36
CA ALA A 76 0.36 -31.92 -36.12
C ALA A 76 -0.94 -31.14 -36.37
N ARG A 77 -2.01 -31.57 -35.71
CA ARG A 77 -3.34 -30.92 -35.82
C ARG A 77 -3.29 -29.53 -35.23
N GLN A 78 -3.77 -28.52 -35.95
CA GLN A 78 -3.84 -27.13 -35.51
C GLN A 78 -5.23 -26.55 -35.80
N GLY A 79 -5.77 -25.82 -34.81
CA GLY A 79 -7.07 -25.18 -34.95
C GLY A 79 -6.98 -23.69 -35.27
N SER A 80 -5.91 -23.03 -34.84
CA SER A 80 -5.72 -21.59 -35.04
C SER A 80 -4.24 -21.21 -34.91
N ILE A 81 -3.81 -20.23 -35.67
CA ILE A 81 -2.47 -19.62 -35.56
C ILE A 81 -2.30 -18.77 -34.31
N ARG A 82 -3.39 -18.43 -33.60
CA ARG A 82 -3.39 -17.70 -32.33
C ARG A 82 -3.16 -18.59 -31.10
N ALA A 83 -2.99 -19.88 -31.30
CA ALA A 83 -2.73 -20.83 -30.21
C ALA A 83 -1.37 -20.53 -29.54
N PRO A 84 -1.22 -20.82 -28.24
CA PRO A 84 -0.03 -20.41 -27.46
C PRO A 84 1.32 -20.96 -28.01
N GLN A 85 1.28 -22.10 -28.69
CA GLN A 85 2.46 -22.72 -29.28
C GLN A 85 2.94 -22.06 -30.56
N TRP A 86 2.18 -21.11 -31.10
CA TRP A 86 2.53 -20.36 -32.28
C TRP A 86 3.23 -19.06 -31.94
N THR A 87 4.23 -18.69 -32.69
CA THR A 87 4.85 -17.36 -32.60
C THR A 87 3.80 -16.29 -32.84
N GLY A 88 3.68 -15.33 -31.91
CA GLY A 88 2.61 -14.33 -31.94
C GLY A 88 1.23 -14.83 -31.44
N GLY A 89 1.15 -16.07 -30.94
CA GLY A 89 -0.05 -16.59 -30.29
C GLY A 89 -0.31 -15.97 -28.91
N GLY A 90 -1.49 -16.29 -28.32
CA GLY A 90 -1.89 -15.77 -27.03
C GLY A 90 -1.17 -16.42 -25.86
N THR A 91 -1.07 -15.70 -24.75
CA THR A 91 -0.53 -16.21 -23.48
C THR A 91 -1.62 -16.93 -22.70
N VAL A 92 -1.33 -18.14 -22.16
CA VAL A 92 -2.35 -18.96 -21.47
C VAL A 92 -2.62 -18.44 -20.06
N HIS A 93 -1.59 -18.28 -19.24
CA HIS A 93 -1.67 -17.89 -17.83
C HIS A 93 -0.93 -16.57 -17.56
N GLY A 94 -1.00 -15.64 -18.51
CA GLY A 94 -0.38 -14.35 -18.34
C GLY A 94 -1.10 -13.45 -17.34
N PRO A 95 -0.42 -12.42 -16.83
CA PRO A 95 -1.02 -11.47 -15.91
C PRO A 95 -2.21 -10.74 -16.55
N GLN A 96 -3.25 -10.57 -15.76
CA GLN A 96 -4.43 -9.78 -16.11
C GLN A 96 -4.57 -8.61 -15.14
N PRO A 97 -5.17 -7.49 -15.54
CA PRO A 97 -5.42 -6.37 -14.64
C PRO A 97 -6.21 -6.81 -13.43
N ARG A 98 -5.70 -6.48 -12.24
CA ARG A 98 -6.38 -6.81 -10.98
C ARG A 98 -6.07 -5.80 -9.90
N SER A 99 -6.96 -5.67 -8.94
CA SER A 99 -6.67 -4.98 -7.68
C SER A 99 -5.78 -5.84 -6.80
N TYR A 100 -4.83 -5.18 -6.13
CA TYR A 100 -3.98 -5.79 -5.09
C TYR A 100 -4.42 -5.41 -3.68
N ALA A 101 -5.55 -4.72 -3.52
CA ALA A 101 -6.08 -4.35 -2.23
C ALA A 101 -6.31 -5.58 -1.33
N GLN A 102 -5.76 -5.53 -0.13
CA GLN A 102 -5.93 -6.54 0.90
C GLN A 102 -6.84 -5.99 2.00
N ARG A 103 -8.00 -6.61 2.18
CA ARG A 103 -8.95 -6.18 3.20
C ARG A 103 -8.43 -6.53 4.59
N THR A 104 -8.21 -5.51 5.41
CA THR A 104 -7.83 -5.67 6.81
C THR A 104 -8.97 -5.15 7.71
N PRO A 105 -9.38 -5.88 8.75
CA PRO A 105 -10.40 -5.43 9.70
C PRO A 105 -10.04 -4.09 10.35
N LYS A 106 -11.02 -3.20 10.51
CA LYS A 106 -10.79 -1.87 11.11
C LYS A 106 -10.14 -1.92 12.49
N LYS A 107 -10.52 -2.90 13.34
CA LYS A 107 -9.92 -3.10 14.66
C LYS A 107 -8.43 -3.42 14.59
N MET A 108 -8.00 -4.21 13.60
CA MET A 108 -6.58 -4.52 13.38
C MET A 108 -5.79 -3.28 12.95
N ILE A 109 -6.33 -2.46 12.05
CA ILE A 109 -5.70 -1.21 11.62
C ILE A 109 -5.53 -0.26 12.82
N ALA A 110 -6.57 -0.09 13.63
CA ALA A 110 -6.51 0.75 14.83
C ALA A 110 -5.49 0.23 15.86
N ALA A 111 -5.44 -1.08 16.09
CA ALA A 111 -4.47 -1.69 17.01
C ALA A 111 -3.03 -1.54 16.50
N ALA A 112 -2.79 -1.73 15.19
CA ALA A 112 -1.48 -1.51 14.57
C ALA A 112 -1.00 -0.07 14.71
N LEU A 113 -1.90 0.91 14.51
CA LEU A 113 -1.58 2.32 14.66
C LEU A 113 -1.22 2.67 16.11
N ARG A 114 -2.01 2.20 17.09
CA ARG A 114 -1.70 2.41 18.52
C ARG A 114 -0.35 1.78 18.89
N SER A 115 -0.07 0.56 18.43
CA SER A 115 1.21 -0.11 18.66
C SER A 115 2.38 0.68 18.07
N ALA A 116 2.24 1.22 16.87
CA ALA A 116 3.29 2.03 16.23
C ALA A 116 3.51 3.37 16.95
N LEU A 117 2.43 4.04 17.38
CA LEU A 117 2.51 5.27 18.15
C LEU A 117 3.16 5.04 19.53
N SER A 118 2.82 3.94 20.20
CA SER A 118 3.41 3.56 21.49
C SER A 118 4.90 3.31 21.37
N ASP A 119 5.34 2.63 20.32
CA ASP A 119 6.74 2.40 20.03
C ASP A 119 7.51 3.72 19.84
N ARG A 120 6.95 4.64 19.03
CA ARG A 120 7.53 5.98 18.86
C ARG A 120 7.54 6.83 20.12
N ALA A 121 6.51 6.70 20.97
CA ALA A 121 6.44 7.40 22.26
C ALA A 121 7.51 6.91 23.25
N ARG A 122 7.78 5.60 23.27
CA ARG A 122 8.84 5.01 24.10
C ARG A 122 10.21 5.48 23.66
N ASP A 123 10.45 5.55 22.35
CA ASP A 123 11.70 6.04 21.77
C ASP A 123 11.88 7.58 21.89
N GLY A 124 10.89 8.31 22.43
CA GLY A 124 10.95 9.77 22.52
C GLY A 124 10.86 10.49 21.17
N ARG A 125 10.30 9.84 20.15
CA ARG A 125 10.19 10.38 18.78
C ARG A 125 8.84 11.04 18.48
N ILE A 126 8.09 11.40 19.51
CA ILE A 126 6.86 12.19 19.38
C ILE A 126 7.18 13.61 19.81
N VAL A 127 6.94 14.55 18.92
CA VAL A 127 7.07 15.99 19.16
C VAL A 127 5.69 16.62 19.02
N VAL A 128 5.26 17.37 20.00
CA VAL A 128 4.02 18.14 19.95
C VAL A 128 4.34 19.60 19.72
N ILE A 129 3.75 20.18 18.69
CA ILE A 129 3.99 21.56 18.28
C ILE A 129 2.67 22.33 18.46
N ASP A 130 2.75 23.49 19.10
CA ASP A 130 1.59 24.37 19.29
C ASP A 130 1.09 24.90 17.95
N SER A 131 1.97 25.52 17.17
CA SER A 131 1.64 26.05 15.85
C SER A 131 2.89 26.09 14.96
N LEU A 132 2.73 25.65 13.70
CA LEU A 132 3.77 25.75 12.66
C LEU A 132 3.74 27.08 11.92
N VAL A 133 2.63 27.81 12.00
CA VAL A 133 2.44 29.09 11.29
C VAL A 133 1.90 30.12 12.26
N ALA A 134 2.58 31.23 12.37
CA ALA A 134 2.09 32.39 13.13
C ALA A 134 1.14 33.19 12.22
N GLY A 135 -0.16 33.23 12.56
CA GLY A 135 -1.20 34.01 11.88
C GLY A 135 -2.28 33.16 11.19
N ASP A 136 -3.33 33.85 10.75
CA ASP A 136 -4.55 33.21 10.21
C ASP A 136 -4.39 32.75 8.75
N VAL A 137 -3.31 33.16 8.06
CA VAL A 137 -3.09 32.80 6.66
C VAL A 137 -2.11 31.63 6.56
N PRO A 138 -2.52 30.48 5.97
CA PRO A 138 -1.63 29.35 5.76
C PRO A 138 -0.42 29.72 4.88
N SER A 139 0.80 29.43 5.36
CA SER A 139 2.04 29.70 4.63
C SER A 139 3.00 28.53 4.74
N THR A 140 3.20 27.84 3.62
CA THR A 140 4.18 26.74 3.54
C THR A 140 5.63 27.22 3.72
N LYS A 141 5.93 28.48 3.34
CA LYS A 141 7.24 29.10 3.53
C LYS A 141 7.53 29.31 5.01
N SER A 142 6.54 29.79 5.78
CA SER A 142 6.66 29.97 7.23
C SER A 142 6.80 28.62 7.96
N ALA A 143 5.98 27.63 7.58
CA ALA A 143 6.03 26.29 8.15
C ALA A 143 7.35 25.56 7.87
N LYS A 144 8.02 25.84 6.76
CA LYS A 144 9.34 25.28 6.44
C LYS A 144 10.47 25.93 7.21
N ALA A 145 10.30 27.19 7.62
CA ALA A 145 11.30 27.95 8.38
C ALA A 145 11.20 27.72 9.90
N ALA A 146 10.06 27.15 10.37
CA ALA A 146 9.84 26.73 11.75
C ALA A 146 10.45 25.34 12.01
#